data_134bb91de4b036eee4e751fdeaeb1a9b
#
_entry.id   134bb91de4b036eee4e751fdeaeb1a9b
#
_cell.length_a   1.000
_cell.length_b   1.000
_cell.length_c   1.000
_cell.angle_alpha   90.00
_cell.angle_beta   90.00
_cell.angle_gamma   90.00
#
_symmetry.space_group_name_H-M   'P 1'
#
loop_
_entity.id
_entity.type
_entity.pdbx_description
1 polymer ?
#
loop_
_entity_poly.entity_id
_entity_poly.type
_entity_poly.pdbx_seq_one_letter_code
_entity_poly.pdbx_strand_id
1 'polypeptide(L)'
;MPPANPYSKYIKQYQTNNINTATPEKLMIMLFDGAIQFLQKAKIAIAEKNVQERSLNIDGARKIIRELMRTIDLENGNDVSKGLFRLYNRMSMNLIKANVQRNSDKVDEVIEDLTNIRWGFQKAIEIQSGVTTLEEAMKEQQAGEENEHQFPPIVENGGNNAE
;
A
#
# COMPACT_ATOMS: atom_id res chain seq x y z
N MET A 1 -4.31 -11.49 -30.70
CA MET A 1 -4.30 -11.82 -29.26
C MET A 1 -4.01 -10.55 -28.48
N PRO A 2 -4.90 -10.12 -27.60
CA PRO A 2 -4.53 -9.05 -26.70
C PRO A 2 -3.36 -9.54 -25.84
N PRO A 3 -2.36 -8.69 -25.55
CA PRO A 3 -1.26 -9.08 -24.67
C PRO A 3 -1.85 -9.53 -23.32
N ALA A 4 -1.35 -10.65 -22.79
CA ALA A 4 -1.76 -11.12 -21.49
C ALA A 4 -1.52 -9.99 -20.46
N ASN A 5 -2.55 -9.68 -19.67
CA ASN A 5 -2.43 -8.67 -18.62
C ASN A 5 -1.29 -9.09 -17.68
N PRO A 6 -0.19 -8.29 -17.55
CA PRO A 6 0.95 -8.65 -16.71
C PRO A 6 0.58 -8.81 -15.24
N TYR A 7 -0.58 -8.26 -14.84
CA TYR A 7 -1.08 -8.33 -13.47
C TYR A 7 -1.95 -9.55 -13.19
N SER A 8 -2.34 -10.31 -14.21
CA SER A 8 -3.24 -11.46 -14.07
C SER A 8 -2.73 -12.52 -13.08
N LYS A 9 -1.40 -12.69 -13.01
CA LYS A 9 -0.76 -13.62 -12.08
C LYS A 9 -0.98 -13.23 -10.61
N TYR A 10 -0.89 -11.94 -10.31
CA TYR A 10 -1.07 -11.42 -8.94
C TYR A 10 -2.55 -11.35 -8.57
N ILE A 11 -3.38 -11.02 -9.53
CA ILE A 11 -4.82 -10.92 -9.40
C ILE A 11 -5.43 -12.30 -9.12
N LYS A 12 -5.01 -13.36 -9.80
CA LYS A 12 -5.44 -14.74 -9.55
C LYS A 12 -5.21 -15.19 -8.10
N GLN A 13 -4.22 -14.64 -7.44
CA GLN A 13 -3.89 -14.96 -6.05
C GLN A 13 -4.86 -14.31 -5.04
N TYR A 14 -5.60 -13.26 -5.46
CA TYR A 14 -6.54 -12.48 -4.64
C TYR A 14 -7.98 -12.57 -5.12
N GLN A 15 -8.28 -13.58 -5.92
CA GLN A 15 -9.51 -13.61 -6.67
C GLN A 15 -10.78 -13.51 -5.89
N THR A 16 -11.54 -12.50 -6.29
CA THR A 16 -12.99 -12.54 -6.36
C THR A 16 -13.41 -12.79 -7.82
N ASN A 17 -14.59 -13.36 -8.05
CA ASN A 17 -15.14 -13.76 -9.35
C ASN A 17 -15.28 -12.62 -10.40
N ASN A 18 -14.72 -11.43 -10.18
CA ASN A 18 -14.94 -10.22 -10.96
C ASN A 18 -13.74 -9.74 -11.78
N ILE A 19 -12.66 -10.53 -11.90
CA ILE A 19 -11.41 -10.09 -12.55
C ILE A 19 -11.58 -9.86 -14.04
N ASN A 20 -12.36 -10.69 -14.71
CA ASN A 20 -12.58 -10.57 -16.17
C ASN A 20 -13.36 -9.31 -16.57
N THR A 21 -13.95 -8.60 -15.60
CA THR A 21 -14.74 -7.39 -15.81
C THR A 21 -14.11 -6.14 -15.18
N ALA A 22 -12.95 -6.26 -14.54
CA ALA A 22 -12.28 -5.14 -13.91
C ALA A 22 -11.62 -4.22 -14.95
N THR A 23 -11.84 -2.92 -14.82
CA THR A 23 -11.14 -1.90 -15.61
C THR A 23 -9.65 -1.85 -15.23
N PRO A 24 -8.76 -1.30 -16.08
CA PRO A 24 -7.36 -1.11 -15.76
C PRO A 24 -7.15 -0.34 -14.43
N GLU A 25 -7.97 0.66 -14.17
CA GLU A 25 -7.94 1.46 -12.95
C GLU A 25 -8.30 0.62 -11.71
N LYS A 26 -9.34 -0.20 -11.83
CA LYS A 26 -9.73 -1.12 -10.75
C LYS A 26 -8.66 -2.18 -10.49
N LEU A 27 -8.02 -2.69 -11.55
CA LEU A 27 -6.89 -3.61 -11.41
C LEU A 27 -5.72 -2.97 -10.67
N MET A 28 -5.44 -1.69 -10.91
CA MET A 28 -4.42 -0.95 -10.19
C MET A 28 -4.73 -0.88 -8.68
N ILE A 29 -5.97 -0.56 -8.31
CA ILE A 29 -6.40 -0.56 -6.90
C ILE A 29 -6.25 -1.94 -6.27
N MET A 30 -6.61 -3.01 -7.00
CA MET A 30 -6.44 -4.39 -6.51
C MET A 30 -4.97 -4.77 -6.30
N LEU A 31 -4.02 -4.22 -7.07
CA LEU A 31 -2.59 -4.41 -6.85
C LEU A 31 -2.15 -3.76 -5.54
N PHE A 32 -2.57 -2.53 -5.26
CA PHE A 32 -2.29 -1.89 -3.97
C PHE A 32 -2.86 -2.71 -2.81
N ASP A 33 -4.10 -3.14 -2.90
CA ASP A 33 -4.74 -3.98 -1.88
C ASP A 33 -3.98 -5.29 -1.66
N GLY A 34 -3.54 -5.93 -2.73
CA GLY A 34 -2.74 -7.14 -2.67
C GLY A 34 -1.40 -6.96 -1.98
N ALA A 35 -0.68 -5.88 -2.29
CA ALA A 35 0.58 -5.57 -1.64
C ALA A 35 0.39 -5.30 -0.13
N ILE A 36 -0.64 -4.52 0.24
CA ILE A 36 -0.98 -4.24 1.64
C ILE A 36 -1.33 -5.54 2.39
N GLN A 37 -2.12 -6.44 1.80
CA GLN A 37 -2.46 -7.72 2.41
C GLN A 37 -1.22 -8.60 2.67
N PHE A 38 -0.28 -8.67 1.72
CA PHE A 38 0.98 -9.36 1.93
C PHE A 38 1.75 -8.78 3.10
N LEU A 39 1.81 -7.46 3.20
CA LEU A 39 2.53 -6.79 4.28
C LEU A 39 1.88 -6.99 5.65
N GLN A 40 0.55 -7.01 5.73
CA GLN A 40 -0.16 -7.35 6.95
C GLN A 40 0.15 -8.78 7.41
N LYS A 41 0.19 -9.74 6.48
CA LYS A 41 0.62 -11.12 6.77
C LYS A 41 2.09 -11.19 7.20
N ALA A 42 2.95 -10.38 6.58
CA ALA A 42 4.36 -10.29 6.97
C ALA A 42 4.53 -9.81 8.43
N LYS A 43 3.72 -8.82 8.86
CA LYS A 43 3.72 -8.35 10.26
C LYS A 43 3.34 -9.46 11.24
N ILE A 44 2.31 -10.23 10.93
CA ILE A 44 1.91 -11.38 11.74
C ILE A 44 3.06 -12.39 11.83
N ALA A 45 3.68 -12.72 10.70
CA ALA A 45 4.81 -13.64 10.64
C ALA A 45 6.04 -13.15 11.42
N ILE A 46 6.28 -11.82 11.45
CA ILE A 46 7.33 -11.22 12.30
C ILE A 46 7.01 -11.44 13.78
N ALA A 47 5.77 -11.18 14.21
CA ALA A 47 5.32 -11.38 15.59
C ALA A 47 5.42 -12.84 16.02
N GLU A 48 5.06 -13.77 15.13
CA GLU A 48 5.12 -15.21 15.36
C GLU A 48 6.54 -15.81 15.18
N LYS A 49 7.51 -14.99 14.77
CA LYS A 49 8.89 -15.41 14.44
C LYS A 49 8.95 -16.46 13.32
N ASN A 50 7.96 -16.49 12.47
CA ASN A 50 7.90 -17.37 11.31
C ASN A 50 8.71 -16.79 10.15
N VAL A 51 9.95 -17.24 10.01
CA VAL A 51 10.93 -16.73 9.02
C VAL A 51 10.45 -16.98 7.59
N GLN A 52 9.87 -18.16 7.34
CA GLN A 52 9.43 -18.54 6.00
C GLN A 52 8.26 -17.69 5.53
N GLU A 53 7.20 -17.59 6.33
CA GLU A 53 6.03 -16.79 6.02
C GLU A 53 6.38 -15.29 5.90
N ARG A 54 7.25 -14.78 6.77
CA ARG A 54 7.76 -13.42 6.66
C ARG A 54 8.39 -13.15 5.30
N SER A 55 9.33 -14.00 4.89
CA SER A 55 10.06 -13.84 3.63
C SER A 55 9.14 -13.98 2.42
N LEU A 56 8.25 -14.96 2.41
CA LEU A 56 7.28 -15.15 1.34
C LEU A 56 6.35 -13.94 1.15
N ASN A 57 5.82 -13.42 2.25
CA ASN A 57 4.89 -12.29 2.19
C ASN A 57 5.60 -10.97 1.82
N ILE A 58 6.79 -10.71 2.34
CA ILE A 58 7.58 -9.55 1.92
C ILE A 58 7.94 -9.64 0.43
N ASP A 59 8.35 -10.79 -0.06
CA ASP A 59 8.66 -10.98 -1.47
C ASP A 59 7.42 -10.83 -2.35
N GLY A 60 6.25 -11.28 -1.90
CA GLY A 60 4.98 -11.07 -2.57
C GLY A 60 4.66 -9.58 -2.76
N ALA A 61 4.77 -8.80 -1.70
CA ALA A 61 4.58 -7.34 -1.76
C ALA A 61 5.62 -6.67 -2.69
N ARG A 62 6.88 -7.04 -2.59
CA ARG A 62 7.94 -6.49 -3.44
C ARG A 62 7.74 -6.79 -4.93
N LYS A 63 7.24 -7.96 -5.27
CA LYS A 63 6.89 -8.31 -6.66
C LYS A 63 5.81 -7.39 -7.20
N ILE A 64 4.77 -7.11 -6.42
CA ILE A 64 3.71 -6.17 -6.82
C ILE A 64 4.27 -4.75 -6.97
N ILE A 65 5.05 -4.27 -6.02
CA ILE A 65 5.67 -2.93 -6.10
C ILE A 65 6.54 -2.82 -7.35
N ARG A 66 7.27 -3.86 -7.73
CA ARG A 66 8.07 -3.88 -8.96
C ARG A 66 7.19 -3.78 -10.21
N GLU A 67 6.04 -4.44 -10.23
CA GLU A 67 5.09 -4.31 -11.34
C GLU A 67 4.50 -2.90 -11.41
N LEU A 68 4.17 -2.30 -10.27
CA LEU A 68 3.75 -0.89 -10.21
C LEU A 68 4.83 0.05 -10.78
N MET A 69 6.10 -0.18 -10.46
CA MET A 69 7.22 0.59 -11.02
C MET A 69 7.30 0.50 -12.54
N ARG A 70 7.01 -0.66 -13.12
CA ARG A 70 7.04 -0.88 -14.58
C ARG A 70 5.94 -0.13 -15.32
N THR A 71 4.89 0.28 -14.65
CA THR A 71 3.80 1.06 -15.27
C THR A 71 4.16 2.53 -15.44
N ILE A 72 5.24 2.98 -14.81
CA ILE A 72 5.63 4.40 -14.83
C ILE A 72 6.44 4.68 -16.09
N ASP A 73 5.95 5.63 -16.90
CA ASP A 73 6.71 6.15 -18.04
C ASP A 73 7.70 7.21 -17.53
N LEU A 74 8.97 6.83 -17.48
CA LEU A 74 10.04 7.73 -17.04
C LEU A 74 10.57 8.63 -18.17
N GLU A 75 10.40 8.22 -19.42
CA GLU A 75 10.89 8.99 -20.57
C GLU A 75 10.01 10.21 -20.84
N ASN A 76 8.68 10.01 -20.83
CA ASN A 76 7.70 11.07 -21.05
C ASN A 76 7.04 11.55 -19.75
N GLY A 77 7.43 10.97 -18.61
CA GLY A 77 6.85 11.25 -17.31
C GLY A 77 7.26 12.63 -16.77
N ASN A 78 6.35 13.23 -16.04
CA ASN A 78 6.57 14.47 -15.31
C ASN A 78 7.26 14.23 -13.94
N ASP A 79 7.44 15.28 -13.15
CA ASP A 79 8.06 15.19 -11.83
C ASP A 79 7.28 14.29 -10.86
N VAL A 80 5.96 14.19 -11.00
CA VAL A 80 5.12 13.27 -10.22
C VAL A 80 5.47 11.82 -10.52
N SER A 81 5.61 11.44 -11.80
CA SER A 81 6.03 10.09 -12.21
C SER A 81 7.39 9.73 -11.66
N LYS A 82 8.36 10.65 -11.73
CA LYS A 82 9.70 10.46 -11.17
C LYS A 82 9.68 10.35 -9.65
N GLY A 83 8.85 11.14 -8.99
CA GLY A 83 8.64 11.08 -7.53
C GLY A 83 8.05 9.74 -7.10
N LEU A 84 7.04 9.27 -7.79
CA LEU A 84 6.39 7.98 -7.53
C LEU A 84 7.36 6.80 -7.75
N PHE A 85 8.16 6.85 -8.81
CA PHE A 85 9.20 5.83 -9.04
C PHE A 85 10.21 5.76 -7.88
N ARG A 86 10.71 6.92 -7.42
CA ARG A 86 11.61 6.99 -6.26
C ARG A 86 10.97 6.44 -4.99
N LEU A 87 9.68 6.72 -4.79
CA LEU A 87 8.92 6.23 -3.63
C LEU A 87 8.80 4.71 -3.66
N TYR A 88 8.42 4.11 -4.77
CA TYR A 88 8.36 2.66 -4.91
C TYR A 88 9.73 2.00 -4.70
N ASN A 89 10.81 2.62 -5.19
CA ASN A 89 12.16 2.10 -4.97
C ASN A 89 12.53 2.15 -3.48
N ARG A 90 12.21 3.23 -2.78
CA ARG A 90 12.40 3.36 -1.33
C ARG A 90 11.62 2.27 -0.56
N MET A 91 10.35 2.06 -0.92
CA MET A 91 9.53 0.99 -0.33
C MET A 91 10.18 -0.38 -0.49
N SER A 92 10.64 -0.71 -1.70
CA SER A 92 11.31 -1.98 -1.97
C SER A 92 12.56 -2.17 -1.12
N MET A 93 13.36 -1.12 -0.95
CA MET A 93 14.55 -1.14 -0.10
C MET A 93 14.19 -1.28 1.39
N ASN A 94 13.16 -0.58 1.86
CA ASN A 94 12.68 -0.70 3.23
C ASN A 94 12.18 -2.12 3.53
N LEU A 95 11.54 -2.78 2.58
CA LEU A 95 11.09 -4.16 2.74
C LEU A 95 12.25 -5.16 2.80
N ILE A 96 13.33 -4.94 2.07
CA ILE A 96 14.55 -5.73 2.21
C ILE A 96 15.11 -5.59 3.63
N LYS A 97 15.22 -4.36 4.12
CA LYS A 97 15.69 -4.07 5.48
C LYS A 97 14.77 -4.68 6.53
N ALA A 98 13.44 -4.56 6.36
CA ALA A 98 12.46 -5.16 7.25
C ALA A 98 12.62 -6.68 7.36
N ASN A 99 12.88 -7.35 6.24
CA ASN A 99 13.09 -8.80 6.22
C ASN A 99 14.37 -9.21 6.98
N VAL A 100 15.47 -8.53 6.69
CA VAL A 100 16.78 -8.82 7.34
C VAL A 100 16.75 -8.49 8.84
N GLN A 101 16.19 -7.34 9.19
CA GLN A 101 16.17 -6.84 10.58
C GLN A 101 14.98 -7.35 11.39
N ARG A 102 14.02 -8.05 10.78
CA ARG A 102 12.76 -8.48 11.40
C ARG A 102 12.00 -7.29 12.01
N ASN A 103 12.01 -6.16 11.28
CA ASN A 103 11.51 -4.89 11.77
C ASN A 103 10.10 -4.61 11.22
N SER A 104 9.11 -4.71 12.10
CA SER A 104 7.71 -4.46 11.78
C SER A 104 7.42 -2.99 11.45
N ASP A 105 8.12 -2.05 12.08
CA ASP A 105 7.90 -0.61 11.83
C ASP A 105 8.20 -0.22 10.39
N LYS A 106 9.23 -0.84 9.78
CA LYS A 106 9.53 -0.63 8.35
C LYS A 106 8.47 -1.21 7.42
N VAL A 107 7.79 -2.26 7.84
CA VAL A 107 6.62 -2.79 7.12
C VAL A 107 5.46 -1.81 7.23
N ASP A 108 5.22 -1.24 8.41
CA ASP A 108 4.18 -0.24 8.64
C ASP A 108 4.37 1.02 7.81
N GLU A 109 5.60 1.53 7.72
CA GLU A 109 5.93 2.67 6.83
C GLU A 109 5.52 2.39 5.38
N VAL A 110 5.77 1.18 4.87
CA VAL A 110 5.41 0.83 3.49
C VAL A 110 3.89 0.64 3.33
N ILE A 111 3.21 0.09 4.33
CA ILE A 111 1.74 -0.01 4.33
C ILE A 111 1.12 1.40 4.26
N GLU A 112 1.62 2.34 5.04
CA GLU A 112 1.16 3.72 5.04
C GLU A 112 1.38 4.38 3.68
N ASP A 113 2.58 4.30 3.12
CA ASP A 113 2.91 4.81 1.79
C ASP A 113 1.97 4.23 0.71
N LEU A 114 1.75 2.91 0.70
CA LEU A 114 0.85 2.25 -0.25
C LEU A 114 -0.61 2.67 -0.06
N THR A 115 -1.05 2.82 1.17
CA THR A 115 -2.41 3.25 1.50
C THR A 115 -2.67 4.68 1.00
N ASN A 116 -1.72 5.57 1.19
CA ASN A 116 -1.79 6.96 0.73
C ASN A 116 -1.84 7.05 -0.80
N ILE A 117 -0.98 6.30 -1.49
CA ILE A 117 -0.98 6.26 -2.96
C ILE A 117 -2.29 5.67 -3.48
N ARG A 118 -2.75 4.56 -2.88
CA ARG A 118 -4.02 3.92 -3.22
C ARG A 118 -5.18 4.90 -3.11
N TRP A 119 -5.25 5.65 -2.01
CA TRP A 119 -6.26 6.69 -1.82
C TRP A 119 -6.22 7.73 -2.94
N GLY A 120 -5.03 8.24 -3.27
CA GLY A 120 -4.86 9.21 -4.37
C GLY A 120 -5.33 8.67 -5.72
N PHE A 121 -5.00 7.43 -6.05
CA PHE A 121 -5.48 6.77 -7.28
C PHE A 121 -7.00 6.58 -7.27
N GLN A 122 -7.58 6.16 -6.15
CA GLN A 122 -9.02 6.00 -6.01
C GLN A 122 -9.75 7.33 -6.23
N LYS A 123 -9.26 8.41 -5.62
CA LYS A 123 -9.83 9.75 -5.81
C LYS A 123 -9.70 10.26 -7.25
N ALA A 124 -8.57 10.00 -7.90
CA ALA A 124 -8.40 10.35 -9.31
C ALA A 124 -9.41 9.64 -10.22
N ILE A 125 -9.70 8.37 -9.95
CA ILE A 125 -10.71 7.59 -10.66
C ILE A 125 -12.11 8.17 -10.42
N GLU A 126 -12.45 8.49 -9.20
CA GLU A 126 -13.74 9.08 -8.81
C GLU A 126 -13.98 10.45 -9.45
N ILE A 127 -12.93 11.29 -9.49
CA ILE A 127 -12.97 12.58 -10.17
C ILE A 127 -13.18 12.41 -11.68
N GLN A 128 -12.44 11.51 -12.31
CA GLN A 128 -12.53 11.24 -13.74
C GLN A 128 -13.90 10.70 -14.14
N SER A 129 -14.53 9.90 -13.28
CA SER A 129 -15.86 9.34 -13.50
C SER A 129 -17.01 10.27 -13.10
N GLY A 130 -16.71 11.45 -12.53
CA GLY A 130 -17.71 12.42 -12.09
C GLY A 130 -18.43 12.06 -10.79
N VAL A 131 -17.91 11.09 -10.02
CA VAL A 131 -18.48 10.68 -8.73
C VAL A 131 -18.17 11.72 -7.65
N THR A 132 -17.02 12.37 -7.72
CA THR A 132 -16.60 13.42 -6.79
C THR A 132 -15.87 14.53 -7.54
N THR A 133 -15.65 15.65 -6.88
CA THR A 133 -14.84 16.76 -7.38
C THR A 133 -13.50 16.85 -6.67
N LEU A 134 -12.56 17.54 -7.27
CA LEU A 134 -11.25 17.78 -6.64
C LEU A 134 -11.40 18.49 -5.28
N GLU A 135 -12.33 19.47 -5.21
CA GLU A 135 -12.59 20.21 -3.98
C GLU A 135 -13.12 19.33 -2.85
N GLU A 136 -14.06 18.43 -3.16
CA GLU A 136 -14.60 17.46 -2.21
C GLU A 136 -13.53 16.48 -1.73
N ALA A 137 -12.71 15.95 -2.65
CA ALA A 137 -11.61 15.06 -2.33
C ALA A 137 -10.56 15.71 -1.41
N MET A 138 -10.23 16.98 -1.65
CA MET A 138 -9.31 17.72 -0.78
C MET A 138 -9.87 17.96 0.63
N LYS A 139 -11.17 18.25 0.74
CA LYS A 139 -11.83 18.40 2.05
C LYS A 139 -11.83 17.09 2.84
N GLU A 140 -12.06 15.98 2.17
CA GLU A 140 -12.04 14.65 2.79
C GLU A 140 -10.65 14.29 3.34
N GLN A 141 -9.59 14.62 2.58
CA GLN A 141 -8.21 14.41 3.04
C GLN A 141 -7.91 15.23 4.29
N GLN A 142 -8.26 16.53 4.31
CA GLN A 142 -8.05 17.39 5.46
C GLN A 142 -8.81 16.91 6.70
N ALA A 143 -10.06 16.48 6.54
CA ALA A 143 -10.85 15.93 7.64
C ALA A 143 -10.26 14.62 8.20
N GLY A 144 -9.63 13.80 7.35
CA GLY A 144 -8.91 12.60 7.77
C GLY A 144 -7.70 12.91 8.63
N GLU A 145 -6.88 13.87 8.20
CA GLU A 145 -5.69 14.32 8.92
C GLU A 145 -6.02 14.95 10.29
N GLU A 146 -7.12 15.72 10.38
CA GLU A 146 -7.58 16.29 11.65
C GLU A 146 -8.03 15.23 12.65
N ASN A 147 -8.65 14.15 12.20
CA ASN A 147 -9.10 13.06 13.06
C ASN A 147 -7.94 12.18 13.56
N GLU A 148 -6.87 12.01 12.80
CA GLU A 148 -5.69 11.26 13.24
C GLU A 148 -4.92 11.97 14.36
N HIS A 149 -5.06 13.29 14.51
CA HIS A 149 -4.42 14.07 15.56
C HIS A 149 -5.24 14.11 16.86
N GLN A 150 -6.45 13.54 16.91
CA GLN A 150 -7.29 13.45 18.10
C GLN A 150 -7.20 12.09 18.80
N PHE A 151 -5.99 11.60 19.09
CA PHE A 151 -5.87 10.54 20.08
C PHE A 151 -6.02 11.15 21.48
N PRO A 152 -6.89 10.59 22.33
CA PRO A 152 -6.97 11.02 23.71
C PRO A 152 -5.62 10.75 24.39
N PRO A 153 -5.16 11.64 25.31
CA PRO A 153 -3.91 11.44 25.99
C PRO A 153 -3.92 10.09 26.71
N ILE A 154 -2.82 9.36 26.57
CA ILE A 154 -2.60 8.11 27.28
C ILE A 154 -2.70 8.43 28.79
N VAL A 155 -3.74 7.93 29.44
CA VAL A 155 -3.85 8.01 30.89
C VAL A 155 -2.79 7.06 31.44
N GLU A 156 -1.65 7.60 31.86
CA GLU A 156 -0.72 6.87 32.70
C GLU A 156 -1.46 6.48 33.98
N ASN A 157 -1.86 5.22 34.06
CA ASN A 157 -2.26 4.64 35.34
C ASN A 157 -1.02 4.62 36.22
N GLY A 158 -0.90 5.63 37.04
CA GLY A 158 0.05 5.65 38.14
C GLY A 158 -0.19 4.43 39.01
N GLY A 159 0.70 3.44 38.90
CA GLY A 159 0.77 2.34 39.80
C GLY A 159 1.16 2.86 41.19
N ASN A 160 0.17 3.01 42.06
CA ASN A 160 0.38 3.12 43.48
C ASN A 160 0.84 1.75 44.01
N ASN A 161 2.12 1.58 44.15
CA ASN A 161 2.64 0.58 45.07
C ASN A 161 2.82 1.25 46.44
N ALA A 162 1.86 1.02 47.31
CA ALA A 162 2.02 1.22 48.74
C ALA A 162 2.00 -0.15 49.40
N GLU A 163 3.10 -0.44 50.13
CA GLU A 163 3.36 -1.43 51.17
C GLU A 163 3.40 -2.91 50.77
#